data_ce224b2f717fc39ae5dedc58d11f5944
#
_entry.id   ce224b2f717fc39ae5dedc58d11f5944
#
_cell.length_a   1.000
_cell.length_b   1.000
_cell.length_c   1.000
_cell.angle_alpha   90.00
_cell.angle_beta   90.00
_cell.angle_gamma   90.00
#
_symmetry.space_group_name_H-M   'P 1'
#
loop_
_entity.id
_entity.type
_entity.pdbx_description
1 polymer ?
#
loop_
_entity_poly.entity_id
_entity_poly.type
_entity_poly.pdbx_seq_one_letter_code
_entity_poly.pdbx_strand_id
1 'polypeptide(L)'
;MKIFSSNSDLQTVLLNRFVRYVRCWSESSGENADKGIMPSTSQQKVFAKSLLTEIKAVGLKNAQLTADGYIYAVLPASKGMEYVPPFCLLAHLDTVDEVSGKDV
;
A
#
# COMPACT_ATOMS: atom_id res chain seq x y z
N MET A 1 5.47 -11.83 -18.74
CA MET A 1 4.21 -12.40 -18.20
C MET A 1 3.10 -11.39 -18.37
N LYS A 2 2.04 -11.70 -19.10
CA LYS A 2 0.85 -10.84 -19.11
C LYS A 2 0.06 -11.14 -17.84
N ILE A 3 -0.03 -10.18 -16.94
CA ILE A 3 -0.82 -10.29 -15.70
C ILE A 3 -2.32 -10.11 -15.99
N PHE A 4 -2.64 -9.42 -17.07
CA PHE A 4 -4.02 -9.17 -17.52
C PHE A 4 -4.19 -9.59 -18.95
N SER A 5 -5.35 -10.16 -19.27
CA SER A 5 -5.67 -10.64 -20.62
C SER A 5 -6.01 -9.51 -21.59
N SER A 6 -6.45 -8.36 -21.06
CA SER A 6 -6.81 -7.17 -21.83
C SER A 6 -6.63 -5.89 -21.04
N ASN A 7 -6.65 -4.74 -21.74
CA ASN A 7 -6.67 -3.42 -21.10
C ASN A 7 -7.94 -3.21 -20.26
N SER A 8 -9.07 -3.79 -20.67
CA SER A 8 -10.33 -3.66 -19.91
C SER A 8 -10.27 -4.43 -18.58
N ASP A 9 -9.58 -5.58 -18.54
CA ASP A 9 -9.36 -6.32 -17.29
C ASP A 9 -8.48 -5.52 -16.33
N LEU A 10 -7.41 -4.91 -16.83
CA LEU A 10 -6.55 -4.04 -16.06
C LEU A 10 -7.33 -2.84 -15.50
N GLN A 11 -8.12 -2.17 -16.31
CA GLN A 11 -8.95 -1.03 -15.89
C GLN A 11 -9.93 -1.44 -14.80
N THR A 12 -10.61 -2.58 -14.96
CA THR A 12 -11.56 -3.10 -13.96
C THR A 12 -10.87 -3.39 -12.63
N VAL A 13 -9.71 -4.04 -12.66
CA VAL A 13 -8.95 -4.35 -11.43
C VAL A 13 -8.47 -3.08 -10.75
N LEU A 14 -7.94 -2.11 -11.50
CA LEU A 14 -7.47 -0.83 -10.95
C LEU A 14 -8.62 -0.01 -10.36
N LEU A 15 -9.75 0.07 -11.04
CA LEU A 15 -10.94 0.78 -10.53
C LEU A 15 -11.44 0.14 -9.23
N ASN A 16 -11.56 -1.17 -9.19
CA ASN A 16 -12.02 -1.88 -8.00
C ASN A 16 -11.06 -1.70 -6.81
N ARG A 17 -9.75 -1.68 -7.04
CA ARG A 17 -8.76 -1.37 -6.01
C ARG A 17 -8.89 0.06 -5.54
N PHE A 18 -8.95 1.01 -6.46
CA PHE A 18 -9.10 2.42 -6.14
C PHE A 18 -10.32 2.67 -5.25
N VAL A 19 -11.50 2.22 -5.67
CA VAL A 19 -12.76 2.38 -4.90
C VAL A 19 -12.64 1.75 -3.52
N ARG A 20 -12.04 0.56 -3.41
CA ARG A 20 -11.84 -0.11 -2.12
C ARG A 20 -10.89 0.67 -1.21
N TYR A 21 -9.79 1.24 -1.75
CA TYR A 21 -8.83 2.00 -0.96
C TYR A 21 -9.40 3.35 -0.52
N VAL A 22 -10.12 4.04 -1.39
CA VAL A 22 -10.80 5.31 -1.03
C VAL A 22 -11.79 5.11 0.13
N ARG A 23 -12.43 3.95 0.19
CA ARG A 23 -13.35 3.60 1.28
C ARG A 23 -12.67 3.16 2.58
N CYS A 24 -11.36 2.92 2.55
CA CYS A 24 -10.61 2.63 3.76
C CYS A 24 -10.27 3.94 4.49
N TRP A 25 -10.83 4.12 5.66
CA TRP A 25 -10.46 5.25 6.49
C TRP A 25 -9.01 5.11 6.96
N SER A 26 -8.13 6.00 6.53
CA SER A 26 -6.68 5.95 6.80
C SER A 26 -6.09 7.32 7.10
N GLU A 27 -6.91 8.23 7.62
CA GLU A 27 -6.47 9.58 7.99
C GLU A 27 -5.27 9.53 8.94
N SER A 28 -4.31 10.40 8.70
CA SER A 28 -3.25 10.73 9.63
C SER A 28 -3.78 11.64 10.77
N SER A 29 -2.95 11.93 11.74
CA SER A 29 -3.18 12.92 12.78
C SER A 29 -1.91 13.69 13.02
N GLY A 30 -1.89 14.97 12.65
CA GLY A 30 -0.78 15.87 12.89
C GLY A 30 -0.44 15.95 14.38
N GLU A 31 -1.44 16.09 15.25
CA GLU A 31 -1.26 16.15 16.70
C GLU A 31 -0.56 14.89 17.26
N ASN A 32 -0.95 13.71 16.80
CA ASN A 32 -0.32 12.46 17.23
C ASN A 32 1.09 12.28 16.64
N ALA A 33 1.29 12.71 15.41
CA ALA A 33 2.61 12.69 14.77
C ALA A 33 3.60 13.59 15.51
N ASP A 34 3.18 14.78 15.94
CA ASP A 34 3.99 15.70 16.76
C ASP A 34 4.38 15.11 18.12
N LYS A 35 3.58 14.19 18.65
CA LYS A 35 3.88 13.41 19.86
C LYS A 35 4.77 12.17 19.58
N GLY A 36 5.21 11.96 18.35
CA GLY A 36 6.03 10.82 17.95
C GLY A 36 5.27 9.49 17.84
N ILE A 37 3.93 9.52 17.72
CA ILE A 37 3.10 8.33 17.56
C ILE A 37 3.14 7.87 16.10
N MET A 38 3.59 6.63 15.85
CA MET A 38 3.69 6.07 14.50
C MET A 38 3.08 4.66 14.40
N PRO A 39 2.24 4.41 13.39
CA PRO A 39 1.55 5.42 12.60
C PRO A 39 0.64 6.29 13.48
N SER A 40 0.35 7.50 13.04
CA SER A 40 -0.33 8.51 13.84
C SER A 40 -1.77 8.17 14.21
N THR A 41 -2.39 7.21 13.52
CA THR A 41 -3.72 6.68 13.83
C THR A 41 -3.78 5.16 13.74
N SER A 42 -4.70 4.55 14.49
CA SER A 42 -4.91 3.09 14.47
C SER A 42 -5.51 2.61 13.15
N GLN A 43 -6.27 3.44 12.45
CA GLN A 43 -6.89 3.14 11.17
C GLN A 43 -5.85 2.87 10.08
N GLN A 44 -4.75 3.60 10.08
CA GLN A 44 -3.62 3.34 9.20
C GLN A 44 -3.07 1.92 9.38
N LYS A 45 -3.00 1.41 10.62
CA LYS A 45 -2.58 0.02 10.89
C LYS A 45 -3.57 -1.01 10.31
N VAL A 46 -4.86 -0.73 10.39
CA VAL A 46 -5.90 -1.61 9.83
C VAL A 46 -5.75 -1.67 8.31
N PHE A 47 -5.63 -0.53 7.66
CA PHE A 47 -5.43 -0.46 6.21
C PHE A 47 -4.13 -1.14 5.77
N ALA A 48 -3.02 -0.87 6.47
CA ALA A 48 -1.72 -1.48 6.18
C ALA A 48 -1.76 -3.02 6.26
N LYS A 49 -2.46 -3.60 7.24
CA LYS A 49 -2.63 -5.06 7.34
C LYS A 49 -3.40 -5.65 6.15
N SER A 50 -4.47 -4.97 5.74
CA SER A 50 -5.25 -5.37 4.56
C SER A 50 -4.38 -5.33 3.30
N LEU A 51 -3.62 -4.24 3.13
CA LEU A 51 -2.73 -4.04 1.99
C LEU A 51 -1.59 -5.06 1.96
N LEU A 52 -1.00 -5.40 3.12
CA LEU A 52 0.01 -6.45 3.22
C LEU A 52 -0.52 -7.80 2.70
N THR A 53 -1.76 -8.14 3.06
CA THR A 53 -2.41 -9.37 2.59
C THR A 53 -2.56 -9.35 1.07
N GLU A 54 -2.97 -8.23 0.51
CA GLU A 54 -3.11 -8.07 -0.94
C GLU A 54 -1.76 -8.15 -1.66
N ILE A 55 -0.72 -7.49 -1.15
CA ILE A 55 0.64 -7.54 -1.70
C ILE A 55 1.16 -8.98 -1.75
N LYS A 56 0.93 -9.76 -0.70
CA LYS A 56 1.29 -11.19 -0.68
C LYS A 56 0.49 -11.99 -1.70
N ALA A 57 -0.80 -11.70 -1.87
CA ALA A 57 -1.66 -12.37 -2.85
C ALA A 57 -1.25 -12.08 -4.29
N VAL A 58 -0.65 -10.92 -4.57
CA VAL A 58 -0.06 -10.60 -5.91
C VAL A 58 1.24 -11.37 -6.17
N GLY A 59 1.80 -12.05 -5.16
CA GLY A 59 2.96 -12.92 -5.30
C GLY A 59 4.25 -12.44 -4.64
N LEU A 60 4.24 -11.31 -3.95
CA LEU A 60 5.39 -10.80 -3.19
C LEU A 60 5.47 -11.48 -1.81
N LYS A 61 6.03 -12.68 -1.79
CA LYS A 61 6.00 -13.57 -0.61
C LYS A 61 6.77 -13.05 0.62
N ASN A 62 7.77 -12.20 0.40
CA ASN A 62 8.62 -11.62 1.44
C ASN A 62 8.14 -10.23 1.93
N ALA A 63 6.90 -9.87 1.59
CA ALA A 63 6.31 -8.61 2.06
C ALA A 63 6.18 -8.59 3.59
N GLN A 64 6.58 -7.48 4.20
CA GLN A 64 6.62 -7.28 5.65
C GLN A 64 5.97 -5.96 6.04
N LEU A 65 5.30 -5.93 7.18
CA LEU A 65 4.77 -4.74 7.82
C LEU A 65 5.55 -4.48 9.11
N THR A 66 6.12 -3.28 9.24
CA THR A 66 6.82 -2.87 10.44
C THR A 66 5.86 -2.41 11.55
N ALA A 67 6.38 -2.27 12.76
CA ALA A 67 5.63 -1.71 13.90
C ALA A 67 5.15 -0.27 13.62
N ASP A 68 5.93 0.50 12.87
CA ASP A 68 5.64 1.90 12.50
C ASP A 68 4.69 2.02 11.30
N GLY A 69 4.20 0.91 10.75
CA GLY A 69 3.22 0.91 9.68
C GLY A 69 3.79 0.91 8.26
N TYR A 70 5.11 0.81 8.08
CA TYR A 70 5.71 0.68 6.74
C TYR A 70 5.54 -0.72 6.18
N ILE A 71 5.19 -0.81 4.90
CA ILE A 71 5.17 -2.07 4.17
C ILE A 71 6.36 -2.10 3.22
N TYR A 72 7.17 -3.15 3.33
CA TYR A 72 8.28 -3.43 2.42
C TYR A 72 8.00 -4.71 1.66
N ALA A 73 8.25 -4.67 0.36
CA ALA A 73 8.19 -5.85 -0.49
C ALA A 73 9.25 -5.75 -1.57
N VAL A 74 9.75 -6.88 -2.02
CA VAL A 74 10.76 -6.95 -3.07
C VAL A 74 10.26 -7.82 -4.21
N LEU A 75 10.29 -7.28 -5.41
CA LEU A 75 10.18 -8.06 -6.63
C LEU A 75 11.62 -8.40 -7.07
N PRO A 76 12.02 -9.68 -7.05
CA PRO A 76 13.35 -10.06 -7.48
C PRO A 76 13.63 -9.70 -8.93
N ALA A 77 14.91 -9.52 -9.27
CA ALA A 77 15.33 -9.34 -10.64
C ALA A 77 14.90 -10.54 -11.52
N SER A 78 14.62 -10.26 -12.77
CA SER A 78 14.44 -11.30 -13.77
C SER A 78 15.75 -12.09 -13.97
N LYS A 79 15.64 -13.38 -14.29
CA LYS A 79 16.79 -14.24 -14.53
C LYS A 79 17.76 -13.60 -15.54
N GLY A 80 19.02 -13.48 -15.13
CA GLY A 80 20.08 -12.86 -15.94
C GLY A 80 20.14 -11.33 -15.85
N MET A 81 19.30 -10.69 -15.01
CA MET A 81 19.30 -9.25 -14.78
C MET A 81 19.72 -8.86 -13.36
N GLU A 82 20.30 -9.80 -12.60
CA GLU A 82 20.68 -9.59 -11.20
C GLU A 82 21.78 -8.53 -11.02
N TYR A 83 22.47 -8.18 -12.08
CA TYR A 83 23.51 -7.13 -12.11
C TYR A 83 22.95 -5.72 -12.29
N VAL A 84 21.66 -5.61 -12.64
CA VAL A 84 21.03 -4.29 -12.83
C VAL A 84 20.73 -3.68 -11.46
N PRO A 85 21.11 -2.42 -11.21
CA PRO A 85 20.80 -1.76 -9.96
C PRO A 85 19.29 -1.74 -9.67
N PRO A 86 18.85 -2.03 -8.42
CA PRO A 86 17.46 -1.96 -8.06
C PRO A 86 16.95 -0.51 -8.05
N PHE A 87 15.66 -0.34 -8.26
CA PHE A 87 14.96 0.91 -8.02
C PHE A 87 13.85 0.71 -7.00
N CYS A 88 13.43 1.78 -6.34
CA CYS A 88 12.39 1.74 -5.33
C CYS A 88 11.18 2.55 -5.79
N LEU A 89 9.98 2.00 -5.58
CA LEU A 89 8.72 2.72 -5.69
C LEU A 89 8.21 3.03 -4.30
N LEU A 90 7.84 4.28 -4.06
CA LEU A 90 7.30 4.76 -2.79
C LEU A 90 5.86 5.23 -3.00
N ALA A 91 4.97 4.85 -2.08
CA ALA A 91 3.61 5.34 -2.01
C ALA A 91 3.19 5.46 -0.56
N HIS A 92 2.54 6.58 -0.19
CA HIS A 92 2.01 6.74 1.16
C HIS A 92 0.64 6.07 1.31
N LEU A 93 0.28 5.70 2.54
CA LEU A 93 -0.97 4.99 2.87
C LEU A 93 -2.01 5.90 3.49
N ASP A 94 -1.59 7.01 4.09
CA ASP A 94 -2.45 7.91 4.81
C ASP A 94 -3.16 8.91 3.88
N THR A 95 -4.27 9.42 4.37
CA THR A 95 -4.93 10.62 3.85
C THR A 95 -4.77 11.77 4.85
N VAL A 96 -4.93 12.99 4.36
CA VAL A 96 -4.82 14.20 5.17
C VAL A 96 -5.92 14.27 6.24
N ASP A 97 -5.67 14.97 7.33
CA ASP A 97 -6.60 15.14 8.45
C ASP A 97 -7.44 16.43 8.38
N GLU A 98 -7.19 17.31 7.40
CA GLU A 98 -7.99 18.53 7.20
C GLU A 98 -9.40 18.26 6.66
N VAL A 99 -9.57 17.15 5.94
CA VAL A 99 -10.87 16.72 5.38
C VAL A 99 -11.08 15.25 5.69
N SER A 100 -12.18 14.94 6.39
CA SER A 100 -12.44 13.56 6.76
C SER A 100 -12.72 12.68 5.56
N GLY A 101 -11.96 11.57 5.46
CA GLY A 101 -12.17 10.47 4.52
C GLY A 101 -13.01 9.32 5.11
N LYS A 102 -13.68 9.56 6.25
CA LYS A 102 -14.55 8.58 6.87
C LYS A 102 -15.89 8.50 6.12
N ASP A 103 -16.39 7.27 5.95
CA ASP A 103 -17.71 7.01 5.37
C ASP A 103 -17.89 7.51 3.92
N VAL A 104 -16.84 7.43 3.11
CA VAL A 104 -16.85 7.80 1.67
C VAL A 104 -17.39 6.65 0.81
#